data_da608f49ae48647e2f8c5e5cb038b78b
#
_entry.id   da608f49ae48647e2f8c5e5cb038b78b
#
_cell.length_a   1.000
_cell.length_b   1.000
_cell.length_c   1.000
_cell.angle_alpha   90.00
_cell.angle_beta   90.00
_cell.angle_gamma   90.00
#
_symmetry.space_group_name_H-M   'P 1'
#
loop_
_entity.id
_entity.type
_entity.pdbx_description
1 polymer ?
#
loop_
_entity_poly.entity_id
_entity_poly.type
_entity_poly.pdbx_seq_one_letter_code
_entity_poly.pdbx_strand_id
1 'polypeptide(L)'
;MHRALLFADEQGDGKNFLEKVRRYGQGFQDQENSAQVSLFGEESGVDIPEPELPEVPEWNTMELLKREKDVNGIYLSAHPLDTYRYEIKTFAKNRVSELEDLDAFVQGAGSRDFAVAGLISNVNLRTTRTGKEMGSFTLEDHEGSREFVLFGQSFLDFRSYFVNDLMVLVRGRVQKQSWARDDANARMFADISKIFLLHELFEREARSLSLFAAVEDVQPERWAELAGILKKYPGKNRVIFHVMDPVTRTQIKMPSRDWSTGVDRHLLEELDSLSHFHAAVKTETA
;
A
#
# COMPACT_ATOMS: atom_id res chain seq x y z
N MET A 1 9.60 -16.64 -19.58
CA MET A 1 8.16 -16.54 -19.92
C MET A 1 7.45 -15.91 -18.73
N HIS A 2 6.81 -14.74 -18.88
CA HIS A 2 6.10 -14.07 -17.77
C HIS A 2 4.59 -14.40 -17.80
N ARG A 3 3.92 -14.27 -16.64
CA ARG A 3 2.52 -14.71 -16.48
C ARG A 3 1.53 -13.99 -17.42
N ALA A 4 1.79 -12.73 -17.76
CA ALA A 4 0.91 -11.95 -18.65
C ALA A 4 0.72 -12.62 -20.03
N LEU A 5 1.74 -13.30 -20.56
CA LEU A 5 1.64 -14.04 -21.81
C LEU A 5 0.54 -15.10 -21.81
N LEU A 6 0.40 -15.84 -20.69
CA LEU A 6 -0.56 -16.94 -20.59
C LEU A 6 -2.02 -16.47 -20.68
N PHE A 7 -2.28 -15.23 -20.21
CA PHE A 7 -3.62 -14.64 -20.14
C PHE A 7 -3.89 -13.61 -21.24
N ALA A 8 -2.97 -13.46 -22.20
CA ALA A 8 -3.15 -12.55 -23.32
C ALA A 8 -4.22 -13.07 -24.30
N ASP A 9 -5.12 -12.18 -24.70
CA ASP A 9 -6.10 -12.36 -25.77
C ASP A 9 -5.77 -11.36 -26.87
N GLU A 10 -4.84 -11.70 -27.77
CA GLU A 10 -4.43 -10.81 -28.85
C GLU A 10 -5.48 -10.67 -29.97
N GLN A 11 -6.32 -11.68 -30.13
CA GLN A 11 -7.28 -11.71 -31.25
C GLN A 11 -8.66 -11.18 -30.86
N GLY A 12 -8.87 -10.89 -29.55
CA GLY A 12 -10.18 -10.43 -29.06
C GLY A 12 -11.30 -11.47 -29.22
N ASP A 13 -10.93 -12.73 -29.37
CA ASP A 13 -11.87 -13.85 -29.55
C ASP A 13 -12.34 -14.46 -28.21
N GLY A 14 -11.95 -13.83 -27.09
CA GLY A 14 -12.26 -14.25 -25.74
C GLY A 14 -11.46 -15.47 -25.26
N LYS A 15 -10.44 -15.90 -26.02
CA LYS A 15 -9.58 -17.05 -25.68
C LYS A 15 -8.18 -16.56 -25.38
N ASN A 16 -7.72 -16.84 -24.18
CA ASN A 16 -6.35 -16.53 -23.80
C ASN A 16 -5.35 -17.54 -24.40
N PHE A 17 -4.06 -17.17 -24.38
CA PHE A 17 -3.00 -18.01 -24.94
C PHE A 17 -2.95 -19.39 -24.28
N LEU A 18 -3.20 -19.49 -22.96
CA LEU A 18 -3.23 -20.77 -22.25
C LEU A 18 -4.32 -21.72 -22.82
N GLU A 19 -5.48 -21.18 -23.18
CA GLU A 19 -6.55 -21.98 -23.82
C GLU A 19 -6.18 -22.43 -25.23
N LYS A 20 -5.46 -21.58 -25.97
CA LYS A 20 -4.94 -21.95 -27.31
C LYS A 20 -3.93 -23.07 -27.21
N VAL A 21 -2.97 -22.99 -26.28
CA VAL A 21 -1.97 -24.04 -26.01
C VAL A 21 -2.63 -25.35 -25.56
N ARG A 22 -3.62 -25.24 -24.64
CA ARG A 22 -4.37 -26.44 -24.19
C ARG A 22 -5.09 -27.13 -25.35
N ARG A 23 -5.75 -26.37 -26.23
CA ARG A 23 -6.45 -26.92 -27.38
C ARG A 23 -5.47 -27.55 -28.39
N TYR A 24 -4.32 -26.91 -28.59
CA TYR A 24 -3.24 -27.49 -29.41
C TYR A 24 -2.79 -28.85 -28.87
N GLY A 25 -2.47 -28.94 -27.56
CA GLY A 25 -2.06 -30.18 -26.92
C GLY A 25 -3.14 -31.28 -26.96
N GLN A 26 -4.42 -30.89 -26.78
CA GLN A 26 -5.54 -31.85 -26.92
C GLN A 26 -5.63 -32.38 -28.36
N GLY A 27 -5.54 -31.48 -29.37
CA GLY A 27 -5.55 -31.89 -30.79
C GLY A 27 -4.43 -32.87 -31.13
N PHE A 28 -3.23 -32.65 -30.57
CA PHE A 28 -2.08 -33.52 -30.74
C PHE A 28 -2.30 -34.93 -30.12
N GLN A 29 -2.84 -34.97 -28.88
CA GLN A 29 -3.19 -36.24 -28.22
C GLN A 29 -4.29 -37.00 -28.95
N ASP A 30 -5.30 -36.33 -29.49
CA ASP A 30 -6.40 -36.90 -30.23
C ASP A 30 -5.86 -37.51 -31.57
N GLN A 31 -4.88 -36.85 -32.21
CA GLN A 31 -4.22 -37.32 -33.41
C GLN A 31 -3.38 -38.58 -33.12
N GLU A 32 -2.60 -38.61 -32.04
CA GLU A 32 -1.85 -39.81 -31.64
C GLU A 32 -2.77 -40.99 -31.33
N ASN A 33 -3.88 -40.72 -30.62
CA ASN A 33 -4.85 -41.77 -30.30
C ASN A 33 -5.65 -42.26 -31.52
N SER A 34 -5.89 -41.42 -32.51
CA SER A 34 -6.59 -41.78 -33.77
C SER A 34 -5.70 -42.46 -34.78
N ALA A 35 -4.37 -42.32 -34.69
CA ALA A 35 -3.42 -43.02 -35.53
C ALA A 35 -3.45 -44.57 -35.37
N GLN A 36 -4.18 -45.09 -34.39
CA GLN A 36 -4.33 -46.52 -34.18
C GLN A 36 -5.32 -47.19 -35.12
N VAL A 37 -6.08 -46.50 -35.97
CA VAL A 37 -7.08 -47.13 -36.88
C VAL A 37 -7.12 -46.39 -38.23
N SER A 38 -6.04 -46.27 -38.92
CA SER A 38 -6.11 -46.08 -40.37
C SER A 38 -5.62 -47.34 -41.09
N LEU A 39 -6.55 -48.20 -41.43
CA LEU A 39 -6.32 -49.42 -42.23
C LEU A 39 -6.09 -49.08 -43.72
N PHE A 40 -6.14 -47.82 -44.10
CA PHE A 40 -5.92 -47.30 -45.43
C PHE A 40 -4.86 -46.19 -45.34
N GLY A 41 -3.64 -46.52 -45.66
CA GLY A 41 -2.49 -45.65 -45.56
C GLY A 41 -2.61 -44.39 -46.42
N GLU A 42 -3.16 -43.36 -45.87
CA GLU A 42 -2.93 -41.98 -46.30
C GLU A 42 -2.52 -41.17 -45.05
N GLU A 43 -1.28 -40.69 -45.10
CA GLU A 43 -0.75 -39.68 -44.18
C GLU A 43 -1.53 -38.37 -44.38
N SER A 44 -2.72 -38.29 -43.88
CA SER A 44 -3.41 -36.99 -43.68
C SER A 44 -3.22 -36.54 -42.22
N GLY A 45 -1.95 -36.32 -41.90
CA GLY A 45 -1.63 -35.54 -40.69
C GLY A 45 -2.21 -34.14 -40.87
N VAL A 46 -3.29 -33.85 -40.22
CA VAL A 46 -3.77 -32.45 -40.12
C VAL A 46 -2.67 -31.68 -39.39
N ASP A 47 -1.99 -30.83 -40.12
CA ASP A 47 -0.98 -29.94 -39.56
C ASP A 47 -1.70 -28.97 -38.63
N ILE A 48 -1.60 -29.20 -37.31
CA ILE A 48 -2.17 -28.32 -36.30
C ILE A 48 -1.15 -27.21 -36.05
N PRO A 49 -1.40 -25.97 -36.48
CA PRO A 49 -0.42 -24.89 -36.33
C PRO A 49 -0.11 -24.63 -34.87
N GLU A 50 1.16 -24.54 -34.54
CA GLU A 50 1.62 -24.20 -33.20
C GLU A 50 1.16 -22.77 -32.83
N PRO A 51 0.59 -22.55 -31.63
CA PRO A 51 0.19 -21.23 -31.22
C PRO A 51 1.40 -20.27 -31.10
N GLU A 52 1.35 -19.15 -31.80
CA GLU A 52 2.38 -18.12 -31.70
C GLU A 52 2.37 -17.47 -30.33
N LEU A 53 3.58 -17.20 -29.81
CA LEU A 53 3.74 -16.52 -28.52
C LEU A 53 3.27 -15.05 -28.62
N PRO A 54 2.32 -14.61 -27.78
CA PRO A 54 1.86 -13.23 -27.81
C PRO A 54 2.94 -12.25 -27.34
N GLU A 55 3.03 -11.08 -27.98
CA GLU A 55 3.90 -9.99 -27.57
C GLU A 55 3.13 -9.03 -26.66
N VAL A 56 3.11 -9.30 -25.37
CA VAL A 56 2.44 -8.44 -24.38
C VAL A 56 3.41 -7.99 -23.30
N PRO A 57 3.28 -6.76 -22.77
CA PRO A 57 4.10 -6.28 -21.68
C PRO A 57 3.87 -7.11 -20.41
N GLU A 58 4.88 -7.19 -19.59
CA GLU A 58 4.77 -7.83 -18.28
C GLU A 58 3.82 -7.03 -17.37
N TRP A 59 3.03 -7.74 -16.57
CA TRP A 59 2.19 -7.07 -15.58
C TRP A 59 3.04 -6.30 -14.57
N ASN A 60 2.62 -5.09 -14.24
CA ASN A 60 3.21 -4.38 -13.14
C ASN A 60 2.91 -5.11 -11.80
N THR A 61 3.69 -4.79 -10.77
CA THR A 61 3.58 -5.45 -9.47
C THR A 61 2.16 -5.40 -8.88
N MET A 62 1.47 -4.27 -9.02
CA MET A 62 0.10 -4.11 -8.50
C MET A 62 -0.90 -5.01 -9.20
N GLU A 63 -0.83 -5.11 -10.52
CA GLU A 63 -1.69 -5.99 -11.32
C GLU A 63 -1.44 -7.46 -10.97
N LEU A 64 -0.17 -7.84 -10.79
CA LEU A 64 0.22 -9.19 -10.39
C LEU A 64 -0.35 -9.55 -9.02
N LEU A 65 -0.21 -8.68 -8.03
CA LEU A 65 -0.73 -8.87 -6.68
C LEU A 65 -2.26 -8.92 -6.66
N LYS A 66 -2.92 -8.08 -7.46
CA LYS A 66 -4.38 -8.10 -7.59
C LYS A 66 -4.88 -9.44 -8.13
N ARG A 67 -4.28 -9.94 -9.21
CA ARG A 67 -4.63 -11.26 -9.77
C ARG A 67 -4.31 -12.41 -8.82
N GLU A 68 -3.25 -12.29 -8.04
CA GLU A 68 -2.96 -13.26 -6.97
C GLU A 68 -4.08 -13.31 -5.93
N LYS A 69 -4.54 -12.15 -5.46
CA LYS A 69 -5.65 -12.04 -4.51
C LYS A 69 -6.96 -12.56 -5.10
N ASP A 70 -7.26 -12.24 -6.36
CA ASP A 70 -8.47 -12.68 -7.05
C ASP A 70 -8.58 -14.22 -7.13
N VAL A 71 -7.45 -14.90 -7.30
CA VAL A 71 -7.39 -16.38 -7.43
C VAL A 71 -7.30 -17.06 -6.06
N ASN A 72 -6.47 -16.55 -5.15
CA ASN A 72 -6.14 -17.22 -3.88
C ASN A 72 -6.88 -16.63 -2.68
N GLY A 73 -7.55 -15.48 -2.85
CA GLY A 73 -8.20 -14.74 -1.76
C GLY A 73 -7.25 -13.92 -0.89
N ILE A 74 -5.95 -14.12 -1.04
CA ILE A 74 -4.89 -13.44 -0.27
C ILE A 74 -3.72 -13.03 -1.17
N TYR A 75 -2.93 -12.07 -0.73
CA TYR A 75 -1.64 -11.72 -1.32
C TYR A 75 -0.59 -12.73 -0.88
N LEU A 76 0.13 -13.37 -1.81
CA LEU A 76 1.16 -14.37 -1.52
C LEU A 76 2.58 -13.86 -1.72
N SER A 77 2.83 -13.13 -2.81
CA SER A 77 4.19 -12.72 -3.18
C SER A 77 4.67 -11.50 -2.41
N ALA A 78 3.79 -10.51 -2.19
CA ALA A 78 4.04 -9.28 -1.45
C ALA A 78 2.70 -8.60 -1.13
N HIS A 79 2.69 -7.65 -0.21
CA HIS A 79 1.51 -6.84 0.07
C HIS A 79 1.60 -5.48 -0.66
N PRO A 80 0.51 -4.92 -1.23
CA PRO A 80 0.55 -3.60 -1.89
C PRO A 80 1.10 -2.49 -1.01
N LEU A 81 0.89 -2.57 0.30
CA LEU A 81 1.37 -1.60 1.29
C LEU A 81 2.89 -1.67 1.55
N ASP A 82 3.59 -2.73 1.12
CA ASP A 82 5.04 -2.87 1.35
C ASP A 82 5.84 -1.75 0.68
N THR A 83 5.33 -1.25 -0.45
CA THR A 83 5.88 -0.07 -1.12
C THR A 83 5.85 1.19 -0.25
N TYR A 84 4.91 1.28 0.71
CA TYR A 84 4.68 2.45 1.57
C TYR A 84 5.16 2.25 3.01
N ARG A 85 6.14 1.37 3.23
CA ARG A 85 6.66 1.03 4.57
C ARG A 85 7.15 2.24 5.36
N TYR A 86 7.74 3.23 4.70
CA TYR A 86 8.25 4.44 5.35
C TYR A 86 7.13 5.38 5.75
N GLU A 87 6.15 5.57 4.89
CA GLU A 87 4.95 6.35 5.16
C GLU A 87 4.18 5.72 6.33
N ILE A 88 3.94 4.42 6.30
CA ILE A 88 3.24 3.69 7.36
C ILE A 88 4.01 3.81 8.68
N LYS A 89 5.31 3.52 8.69
CA LYS A 89 6.17 3.63 9.89
C LYS A 89 6.18 5.03 10.49
N THR A 90 6.08 6.07 9.64
CA THR A 90 6.17 7.47 10.07
C THR A 90 4.82 8.02 10.55
N PHE A 91 3.72 7.69 9.87
CA PHE A 91 2.44 8.38 10.04
C PHE A 91 1.35 7.52 10.67
N ALA A 92 1.39 6.19 10.54
CA ALA A 92 0.44 5.31 11.22
C ALA A 92 0.86 5.11 12.68
N LYS A 93 -0.10 5.25 13.59
CA LYS A 93 0.10 5.06 15.04
C LYS A 93 -0.50 3.74 15.52
N ASN A 94 -1.41 3.20 14.73
CA ASN A 94 -2.20 2.02 15.06
C ASN A 94 -2.28 1.10 13.85
N ARG A 95 -2.57 -0.18 14.09
CA ARG A 95 -2.93 -1.17 13.09
C ARG A 95 -4.44 -1.21 12.92
N VAL A 96 -4.90 -1.66 11.76
CA VAL A 96 -6.34 -1.78 11.50
C VAL A 96 -6.99 -2.78 12.46
N SER A 97 -6.27 -3.87 12.80
CA SER A 97 -6.72 -4.89 13.76
C SER A 97 -7.01 -4.32 15.16
N GLU A 98 -6.29 -3.29 15.61
CA GLU A 98 -6.57 -2.62 16.90
C GLU A 98 -7.95 -1.94 16.94
N LEU A 99 -8.52 -1.61 15.79
CA LEU A 99 -9.83 -0.98 15.70
C LEU A 99 -10.98 -1.99 15.56
N GLU A 100 -10.75 -3.30 15.57
CA GLU A 100 -11.80 -4.31 15.50
C GLU A 100 -12.73 -4.20 16.71
N ASP A 101 -12.17 -4.03 17.91
CA ASP A 101 -12.91 -3.76 19.14
C ASP A 101 -12.66 -2.32 19.61
N LEU A 102 -13.63 -1.42 19.34
CA LEU A 102 -13.51 -0.01 19.68
C LEU A 102 -13.57 0.26 21.18
N ASP A 103 -14.28 -0.55 21.95
CA ASP A 103 -14.36 -0.40 23.40
C ASP A 103 -13.01 -0.77 24.03
N ALA A 104 -12.40 -1.86 23.60
CA ALA A 104 -11.06 -2.25 24.01
C ALA A 104 -10.01 -1.21 23.57
N PHE A 105 -10.14 -0.66 22.36
CA PHE A 105 -9.21 0.36 21.84
C PHE A 105 -9.17 1.61 22.75
N VAL A 106 -10.31 2.09 23.20
CA VAL A 106 -10.40 3.30 24.04
C VAL A 106 -9.96 3.05 25.48
N GLN A 107 -9.99 1.80 25.96
CA GLN A 107 -9.55 1.39 27.31
C GLN A 107 -10.17 2.24 28.45
N GLY A 108 -11.44 2.62 28.30
CA GLY A 108 -12.15 3.41 29.32
C GLY A 108 -11.87 4.92 29.34
N ALA A 109 -10.98 5.42 28.46
CA ALA A 109 -10.63 6.85 28.40
C ALA A 109 -11.72 7.75 27.78
N GLY A 110 -12.90 7.18 27.43
CA GLY A 110 -14.00 7.92 26.81
C GLY A 110 -13.81 8.20 25.31
N SER A 111 -12.63 8.57 24.89
CA SER A 111 -12.25 8.72 23.46
C SER A 111 -10.75 8.53 23.25
N ARG A 112 -10.36 8.11 22.05
CA ARG A 112 -8.95 7.96 21.67
C ARG A 112 -8.76 8.25 20.17
N ASP A 113 -7.71 9.02 19.85
CA ASP A 113 -7.34 9.29 18.47
C ASP A 113 -6.67 8.05 17.84
N PHE A 114 -6.91 7.87 16.54
CA PHE A 114 -6.27 6.82 15.75
C PHE A 114 -5.67 7.37 14.45
N ALA A 115 -4.66 6.69 13.96
CA ALA A 115 -4.08 6.91 12.64
C ALA A 115 -3.70 5.53 12.07
N VAL A 116 -4.47 5.04 11.11
CA VAL A 116 -4.30 3.73 10.49
C VAL A 116 -4.04 3.88 9.00
N ALA A 117 -3.10 3.12 8.47
CA ALA A 117 -2.83 3.06 7.05
C ALA A 117 -3.37 1.75 6.48
N GLY A 118 -3.87 1.79 5.25
CA GLY A 118 -4.41 0.60 4.62
C GLY A 118 -4.78 0.80 3.16
N LEU A 119 -5.21 -0.30 2.56
CA LEU A 119 -5.77 -0.39 1.22
C LEU A 119 -7.30 -0.31 1.32
N ILE A 120 -7.92 0.56 0.54
CA ILE A 120 -9.38 0.62 0.45
C ILE A 120 -9.89 -0.51 -0.45
N SER A 121 -10.83 -1.27 0.07
CA SER A 121 -11.55 -2.33 -0.65
C SER A 121 -13.05 -2.27 -0.35
N ASN A 122 -13.84 -3.05 -1.09
CA ASN A 122 -15.28 -3.21 -0.87
C ASN A 122 -16.06 -1.89 -0.76
N VAL A 123 -15.75 -0.94 -1.64
CA VAL A 123 -16.45 0.35 -1.68
C VAL A 123 -17.92 0.15 -2.06
N ASN A 124 -18.82 0.70 -1.25
CA ASN A 124 -20.26 0.60 -1.46
C ASN A 124 -20.93 1.97 -1.23
N LEU A 125 -21.58 2.48 -2.25
CA LEU A 125 -22.27 3.76 -2.22
C LEU A 125 -23.78 3.52 -2.23
N ARG A 126 -24.50 4.12 -1.30
CA ARG A 126 -25.95 3.95 -1.17
C ARG A 126 -26.62 5.28 -0.84
N THR A 127 -27.90 5.36 -1.21
CA THR A 127 -28.78 6.45 -0.76
C THR A 127 -29.75 5.88 0.28
N THR A 128 -29.85 6.54 1.42
CA THR A 128 -30.80 6.15 2.48
C THR A 128 -32.24 6.39 2.04
N ARG A 129 -33.20 5.80 2.75
CA ARG A 129 -34.65 6.05 2.50
C ARG A 129 -35.05 7.51 2.65
N THR A 130 -34.28 8.31 3.38
CA THR A 130 -34.49 9.74 3.58
C THR A 130 -33.79 10.61 2.52
N GLY A 131 -33.21 10.01 1.47
CA GLY A 131 -32.51 10.73 0.39
C GLY A 131 -31.09 11.18 0.73
N LYS A 132 -30.56 10.81 1.92
CA LYS A 132 -29.18 11.16 2.28
C LYS A 132 -28.20 10.14 1.67
N GLU A 133 -27.14 10.64 1.06
CA GLU A 133 -26.05 9.81 0.57
C GLU A 133 -25.24 9.24 1.72
N MET A 134 -24.78 8.02 1.57
CA MET A 134 -23.88 7.32 2.47
C MET A 134 -22.93 6.43 1.69
N GLY A 135 -21.79 6.13 2.26
CA GLY A 135 -20.86 5.19 1.70
C GLY A 135 -20.16 4.36 2.78
N SER A 136 -19.79 3.15 2.43
CA SER A 136 -18.88 2.34 3.24
C SER A 136 -17.70 1.89 2.40
N PHE A 137 -16.57 1.67 3.06
CA PHE A 137 -15.39 1.03 2.50
C PHE A 137 -14.72 0.18 3.58
N THR A 138 -14.06 -0.88 3.15
CA THR A 138 -13.19 -1.66 4.02
C THR A 138 -11.77 -1.15 3.89
N LEU A 139 -11.11 -0.87 5.00
CA LEU A 139 -9.68 -0.59 5.06
C LEU A 139 -8.96 -1.87 5.51
N GLU A 140 -8.00 -2.33 4.71
CA GLU A 140 -7.24 -3.55 4.96
C GLU A 140 -5.75 -3.22 5.13
N ASP A 141 -5.10 -3.81 6.14
CA ASP A 141 -3.64 -3.80 6.28
C ASP A 141 -3.10 -5.25 6.27
N HIS A 142 -1.85 -5.45 6.70
CA HIS A 142 -1.23 -6.78 6.76
C HIS A 142 -1.87 -7.72 7.79
N GLU A 143 -2.60 -7.19 8.78
CA GLU A 143 -3.01 -7.94 9.96
C GLU A 143 -4.53 -8.00 10.14
N GLY A 144 -5.27 -7.12 9.50
CA GLY A 144 -6.71 -7.10 9.66
C GLY A 144 -7.44 -6.19 8.67
N SER A 145 -8.74 -6.14 8.82
CA SER A 145 -9.59 -5.29 8.01
C SER A 145 -10.72 -4.70 8.85
N ARG A 146 -11.14 -3.48 8.50
CA ARG A 146 -12.26 -2.81 9.16
C ARG A 146 -13.12 -2.06 8.18
N GLU A 147 -14.44 -2.22 8.30
CA GLU A 147 -15.39 -1.39 7.57
C GLU A 147 -15.58 -0.03 8.26
N PHE A 148 -15.48 1.03 7.47
CA PHE A 148 -15.84 2.40 7.84
C PHE A 148 -17.09 2.81 7.08
N VAL A 149 -18.06 3.39 7.81
CA VAL A 149 -19.33 3.85 7.24
C VAL A 149 -19.48 5.34 7.50
N LEU A 150 -19.64 6.13 6.44
CA LEU A 150 -19.78 7.57 6.48
C LEU A 150 -21.15 8.00 5.98
N PHE A 151 -21.71 9.01 6.65
CA PHE A 151 -23.03 9.52 6.36
C PHE A 151 -23.04 11.05 6.19
N GLY A 152 -23.93 11.55 5.35
CA GLY A 152 -24.21 12.98 5.21
C GLY A 152 -22.97 13.79 4.86
N GLN A 153 -22.65 14.83 5.66
CA GLN A 153 -21.53 15.72 5.38
C GLN A 153 -20.18 15.00 5.38
N SER A 154 -19.93 14.12 6.36
CA SER A 154 -18.68 13.35 6.41
C SER A 154 -18.49 12.49 5.16
N PHE A 155 -19.54 11.92 4.60
CA PHE A 155 -19.45 11.21 3.32
C PHE A 155 -19.11 12.15 2.17
N LEU A 156 -19.76 13.31 2.09
CA LEU A 156 -19.51 14.28 1.01
C LEU A 156 -18.06 14.80 1.03
N ASP A 157 -17.53 15.07 2.20
CA ASP A 157 -16.17 15.58 2.40
C ASP A 157 -15.10 14.57 1.93
N PHE A 158 -15.36 13.27 2.08
CA PHE A 158 -14.41 12.20 1.75
C PHE A 158 -14.80 11.35 0.54
N ARG A 159 -15.87 11.71 -0.20
CA ARG A 159 -16.39 10.94 -1.34
C ARG A 159 -15.34 10.58 -2.38
N SER A 160 -14.38 11.47 -2.63
CA SER A 160 -13.30 11.24 -3.62
C SER A 160 -12.37 10.06 -3.26
N TYR A 161 -12.34 9.64 -2.00
CA TYR A 161 -11.55 8.51 -1.53
C TYR A 161 -12.28 7.16 -1.61
N PHE A 162 -13.59 7.15 -1.96
CA PHE A 162 -14.36 5.92 -2.10
C PHE A 162 -14.09 5.25 -3.45
N VAL A 163 -12.86 4.84 -3.64
CA VAL A 163 -12.36 4.13 -4.82
C VAL A 163 -11.55 2.93 -4.34
N ASN A 164 -11.82 1.74 -4.89
CA ASN A 164 -11.06 0.54 -4.57
C ASN A 164 -9.59 0.68 -4.99
N ASP A 165 -8.76 -0.03 -4.30
CA ASP A 165 -7.30 -0.10 -4.52
C ASP A 165 -6.54 1.21 -4.19
N LEU A 166 -7.18 2.20 -3.53
CA LEU A 166 -6.47 3.35 -2.99
C LEU A 166 -5.74 3.01 -1.70
N MET A 167 -4.49 3.43 -1.60
CA MET A 167 -3.67 3.30 -0.40
C MET A 167 -3.69 4.61 0.38
N VAL A 168 -4.26 4.57 1.57
CA VAL A 168 -4.58 5.75 2.36
C VAL A 168 -4.11 5.65 3.81
N LEU A 169 -3.89 6.81 4.42
CA LEU A 169 -3.85 7.00 5.87
C LEU A 169 -5.17 7.61 6.31
N VAL A 170 -5.87 6.94 7.20
CA VAL A 170 -7.11 7.43 7.82
C VAL A 170 -6.81 7.87 9.25
N ARG A 171 -7.10 9.13 9.55
CA ARG A 171 -7.02 9.69 10.91
C ARG A 171 -8.40 10.00 11.42
N GLY A 172 -8.59 9.77 12.70
CA GLY A 172 -9.87 10.04 13.34
C GLY A 172 -9.82 9.85 14.84
N ARG A 173 -11.01 9.78 15.41
CA ARG A 173 -11.21 9.57 16.84
C ARG A 173 -12.26 8.50 17.08
N VAL A 174 -11.95 7.57 17.95
CA VAL A 174 -12.94 6.64 18.50
C VAL A 174 -13.58 7.31 19.71
N GLN A 175 -14.90 7.42 19.70
CA GLN A 175 -15.67 8.08 20.75
C GLN A 175 -17.09 7.50 20.85
N LYS A 176 -17.79 7.79 21.95
CA LYS A 176 -19.19 7.44 22.09
C LYS A 176 -20.09 8.25 21.16
N GLN A 177 -21.14 7.64 20.66
CA GLN A 177 -22.14 8.32 19.84
C GLN A 177 -22.88 9.38 20.67
N SER A 178 -22.65 10.66 20.37
CA SER A 178 -23.27 11.79 21.06
C SER A 178 -24.77 11.95 20.80
N TRP A 179 -25.31 11.32 19.73
CA TRP A 179 -26.75 11.38 19.41
C TRP A 179 -27.56 10.21 19.97
N ALA A 180 -26.95 9.29 20.71
CA ALA A 180 -27.69 8.26 21.44
C ALA A 180 -28.52 8.91 22.53
N ARG A 181 -29.84 8.62 22.54
CA ARG A 181 -30.79 9.19 23.54
C ARG A 181 -30.53 8.70 24.97
N ASP A 182 -29.71 7.66 25.11
CA ASP A 182 -29.44 7.00 26.37
C ASP A 182 -27.94 6.62 26.41
N ASP A 183 -27.19 7.15 27.39
CA ASP A 183 -25.75 6.90 27.56
C ASP A 183 -25.42 5.40 27.76
N ALA A 184 -26.37 4.66 28.33
CA ALA A 184 -26.22 3.20 28.56
C ALA A 184 -26.22 2.38 27.27
N ASN A 185 -26.78 2.91 26.16
CA ASN A 185 -26.85 2.26 24.85
C ASN A 185 -25.96 2.93 23.80
N ALA A 186 -25.18 3.95 24.19
CA ALA A 186 -24.26 4.63 23.27
C ALA A 186 -23.10 3.69 22.88
N ARG A 187 -23.04 3.34 21.60
CA ARG A 187 -21.95 2.51 21.03
C ARG A 187 -20.74 3.39 20.70
N MET A 188 -19.56 2.81 20.81
CA MET A 188 -18.35 3.42 20.26
C MET A 188 -18.41 3.44 18.73
N PHE A 189 -17.93 4.53 18.15
CA PHE A 189 -17.76 4.63 16.69
C PHE A 189 -16.45 5.33 16.36
N ALA A 190 -15.90 5.02 15.20
CA ALA A 190 -14.71 5.67 14.68
C ALA A 190 -15.11 6.81 13.76
N ASP A 191 -14.90 8.04 14.24
CA ASP A 191 -15.16 9.27 13.49
C ASP A 191 -13.91 9.65 12.69
N ILE A 192 -14.04 9.75 11.36
CA ILE A 192 -12.94 10.09 10.47
C ILE A 192 -12.81 11.61 10.38
N SER A 193 -11.64 12.12 10.69
CA SER A 193 -11.33 13.55 10.59
C SER A 193 -10.54 13.92 9.35
N LYS A 194 -9.68 13.00 8.85
CA LYS A 194 -8.84 13.21 7.66
C LYS A 194 -8.54 11.89 6.97
N ILE A 195 -8.47 11.95 5.63
CA ILE A 195 -7.94 10.88 4.79
C ILE A 195 -6.86 11.48 3.90
N PHE A 196 -5.72 10.79 3.78
CA PHE A 196 -4.60 11.18 2.93
C PHE A 196 -4.21 10.01 2.03
N LEU A 197 -3.82 10.28 0.80
CA LEU A 197 -3.15 9.28 -0.04
C LEU A 197 -1.74 9.04 0.51
N LEU A 198 -1.31 7.77 0.63
CA LEU A 198 0.00 7.44 1.21
C LEU A 198 1.15 8.11 0.43
N HIS A 199 1.07 8.16 -0.89
CA HIS A 199 2.13 8.74 -1.71
C HIS A 199 2.31 10.27 -1.57
N GLU A 200 1.32 10.98 -1.00
CA GLU A 200 1.39 12.43 -0.78
C GLU A 200 1.82 12.81 0.65
N LEU A 201 1.91 11.85 1.57
CA LEU A 201 2.08 12.12 2.99
C LEU A 201 3.36 12.87 3.33
N PHE A 202 4.49 12.46 2.75
CA PHE A 202 5.75 13.15 3.02
C PHE A 202 5.73 14.60 2.53
N GLU A 203 5.17 14.85 1.36
CA GLU A 203 5.08 16.21 0.81
C GLU A 203 4.19 17.12 1.69
N ARG A 204 3.07 16.60 2.18
CA ARG A 204 2.07 17.35 2.94
C ARG A 204 2.41 17.52 4.40
N GLU A 205 2.90 16.45 5.06
CA GLU A 205 2.97 16.33 6.51
C GLU A 205 4.41 16.33 7.06
N ALA A 206 5.46 16.09 6.24
CA ALA A 206 6.83 16.15 6.71
C ALA A 206 7.28 17.60 6.97
N ARG A 207 7.85 17.84 8.15
CA ARG A 207 8.34 19.17 8.57
C ARG A 207 9.85 19.24 8.63
N SER A 208 10.49 18.19 9.11
CA SER A 208 11.94 18.12 9.17
C SER A 208 12.44 16.68 9.13
N LEU A 209 13.65 16.50 8.65
CA LEU A 209 14.41 15.26 8.66
C LEU A 209 15.40 15.32 9.82
N SER A 210 15.30 14.40 10.77
CA SER A 210 16.27 14.20 11.85
C SER A 210 17.21 13.07 11.48
N LEU A 211 18.52 13.33 11.52
CA LEU A 211 19.57 12.37 11.24
C LEU A 211 20.37 12.12 12.51
N PHE A 212 20.44 10.89 12.93
CA PHE A 212 21.14 10.46 14.14
C PHE A 212 22.44 9.75 13.77
N ALA A 213 23.52 10.09 14.46
CA ALA A 213 24.82 9.45 14.31
C ALA A 213 25.51 9.34 15.67
N ALA A 214 26.35 8.34 15.85
CA ALA A 214 27.27 8.30 16.98
C ALA A 214 28.44 9.29 16.72
N VAL A 215 29.05 9.81 17.78
CA VAL A 215 30.20 10.73 17.65
C VAL A 215 31.38 10.10 16.89
N GLU A 216 31.55 8.78 17.01
CA GLU A 216 32.56 7.99 16.31
C GLU A 216 32.33 7.93 14.79
N ASP A 217 31.08 8.11 14.36
CA ASP A 217 30.68 8.12 12.96
C ASP A 217 30.78 9.50 12.29
N VAL A 218 31.15 10.53 13.06
CA VAL A 218 31.39 11.88 12.58
C VAL A 218 32.76 11.96 11.90
N GLN A 219 32.88 11.37 10.69
CA GLN A 219 34.09 11.36 9.87
C GLN A 219 33.86 12.11 8.55
N PRO A 220 34.85 12.83 8.03
CA PRO A 220 34.68 13.65 6.82
C PRO A 220 34.14 12.87 5.63
N GLU A 221 34.61 11.64 5.42
CA GLU A 221 34.21 10.79 4.29
C GLU A 221 32.74 10.41 4.37
N ARG A 222 32.26 9.98 5.55
CA ARG A 222 30.85 9.62 5.79
C ARG A 222 29.91 10.80 5.65
N TRP A 223 30.36 11.98 6.09
CA TRP A 223 29.60 13.22 5.93
C TRP A 223 29.54 13.66 4.48
N ALA A 224 30.60 13.43 3.69
CA ALA A 224 30.61 13.73 2.27
C ALA A 224 29.61 12.84 1.51
N GLU A 225 29.52 11.56 1.87
CA GLU A 225 28.54 10.61 1.32
C GLU A 225 27.11 11.05 1.64
N LEU A 226 26.81 11.33 2.91
CA LEU A 226 25.52 11.85 3.36
C LEU A 226 25.15 13.14 2.61
N ALA A 227 26.11 14.06 2.49
CA ALA A 227 25.94 15.29 1.75
C ALA A 227 25.60 15.07 0.27
N GLY A 228 26.24 14.07 -0.34
CA GLY A 228 25.95 13.64 -1.71
C GLY A 228 24.51 13.19 -1.89
N ILE A 229 24.00 12.38 -0.95
CA ILE A 229 22.61 11.91 -0.95
C ILE A 229 21.65 13.10 -0.78
N LEU A 230 21.80 13.91 0.26
CA LEU A 230 20.89 15.03 0.53
C LEU A 230 20.81 16.06 -0.62
N LYS A 231 21.88 16.23 -1.39
CA LYS A 231 21.89 17.12 -2.57
C LYS A 231 21.06 16.60 -3.73
N LYS A 232 20.85 15.29 -3.84
CA LYS A 232 20.01 14.71 -4.90
C LYS A 232 18.52 15.00 -4.70
N TYR A 233 18.12 15.30 -3.46
CA TYR A 233 16.72 15.50 -3.05
C TYR A 233 16.48 16.94 -2.54
N PRO A 234 16.53 17.96 -3.40
CA PRO A 234 16.31 19.33 -2.98
C PRO A 234 14.86 19.55 -2.53
N GLY A 235 14.68 20.31 -1.43
CA GLY A 235 13.34 20.56 -0.91
C GLY A 235 13.33 21.52 0.28
N LYS A 236 12.17 21.66 0.93
CA LYS A 236 11.91 22.66 1.99
C LYS A 236 12.05 22.15 3.42
N ASN A 237 12.20 20.84 3.61
CA ASN A 237 12.24 20.25 4.94
C ASN A 237 13.61 20.53 5.59
N ARG A 238 13.60 21.02 6.82
CA ARG A 238 14.83 21.26 7.59
C ARG A 238 15.52 19.96 7.94
N VAL A 239 16.86 19.94 7.81
CA VAL A 239 17.70 18.83 8.31
C VAL A 239 18.21 19.16 9.70
N ILE A 240 18.06 18.21 10.63
CA ILE A 240 18.49 18.34 12.01
C ILE A 240 19.40 17.15 12.33
N PHE A 241 20.65 17.44 12.65
CA PHE A 241 21.61 16.43 13.08
C PHE A 241 21.53 16.21 14.58
N HIS A 242 21.54 14.96 14.99
CA HIS A 242 21.63 14.50 16.36
C HIS A 242 22.87 13.65 16.51
N VAL A 243 23.90 14.19 17.12
CA VAL A 243 25.13 13.45 17.40
C VAL A 243 25.10 12.99 18.86
N MET A 244 25.27 11.71 19.08
CA MET A 244 25.23 11.09 20.40
C MET A 244 26.60 10.49 20.74
N ASP A 245 27.09 10.82 21.92
CA ASP A 245 28.21 10.11 22.54
C ASP A 245 27.67 8.94 23.37
N PRO A 246 27.91 7.70 22.97
CA PRO A 246 27.39 6.53 23.67
C PRO A 246 28.03 6.35 25.08
N VAL A 247 29.23 6.88 25.31
CA VAL A 247 29.96 6.77 26.59
C VAL A 247 29.40 7.71 27.64
N THR A 248 29.28 9.01 27.26
CA THR A 248 28.76 10.03 28.21
C THR A 248 27.23 10.15 28.16
N ARG A 249 26.57 9.48 27.20
CA ARG A 249 25.12 9.59 26.92
C ARG A 249 24.68 11.03 26.62
N THR A 250 25.60 11.86 26.16
CA THR A 250 25.32 13.25 25.78
C THR A 250 24.85 13.30 24.33
N GLN A 251 23.77 14.01 24.07
CA GLN A 251 23.24 14.24 22.73
C GLN A 251 23.34 15.72 22.38
N ILE A 252 23.93 16.02 21.23
CA ILE A 252 23.98 17.37 20.65
C ILE A 252 23.01 17.43 19.49
N LYS A 253 22.11 18.41 19.53
CA LYS A 253 21.15 18.69 18.46
C LYS A 253 21.62 19.90 17.66
N MET A 254 21.86 19.70 16.38
CA MET A 254 22.39 20.72 15.47
C MET A 254 21.43 20.92 14.27
N PRO A 255 20.54 21.93 14.30
CA PRO A 255 19.78 22.31 13.13
C PRO A 255 20.71 22.81 12.04
N SER A 256 20.59 22.28 10.83
CA SER A 256 21.33 22.80 9.69
C SER A 256 20.84 24.21 9.31
N ARG A 257 21.77 25.11 8.97
CA ARG A 257 21.46 26.45 8.45
C ARG A 257 21.31 26.44 6.93
N ASP A 258 22.12 25.63 6.25
CA ASP A 258 22.30 25.70 4.81
C ASP A 258 21.66 24.51 4.08
N TRP A 259 21.20 23.49 4.84
CA TRP A 259 20.69 22.27 4.25
C TRP A 259 19.20 22.12 4.49
N SER A 260 18.49 21.99 3.39
CA SER A 260 17.09 21.56 3.34
C SER A 260 16.97 20.45 2.30
N THR A 261 16.01 19.57 2.49
CA THR A 261 15.80 18.40 1.61
C THR A 261 14.30 18.18 1.34
N GLY A 262 14.00 17.54 0.24
CA GLY A 262 12.68 16.97 -0.02
C GLY A 262 12.62 15.58 0.59
N VAL A 263 11.76 15.39 1.58
CA VAL A 263 11.58 14.07 2.19
C VAL A 263 10.63 13.25 1.34
N ASP A 264 11.15 12.15 0.80
CA ASP A 264 10.38 11.12 0.11
C ASP A 264 10.90 9.73 0.46
N ARG A 265 10.25 8.71 -0.07
CA ARG A 265 10.61 7.30 0.16
C ARG A 265 12.01 6.98 -0.36
N HIS A 266 12.39 7.49 -1.54
CA HIS A 266 13.68 7.18 -2.16
C HIS A 266 14.84 7.75 -1.36
N LEU A 267 14.69 8.98 -0.84
CA LEU A 267 15.65 9.54 0.09
C LEU A 267 15.82 8.66 1.33
N LEU A 268 14.70 8.18 1.91
CA LEU A 268 14.77 7.34 3.12
C LEU A 268 15.40 5.98 2.83
N GLU A 269 15.16 5.41 1.65
CA GLU A 269 15.83 4.18 1.19
C GLU A 269 17.34 4.37 1.03
N GLU A 270 17.78 5.46 0.39
CA GLU A 270 19.22 5.75 0.28
C GLU A 270 19.84 6.01 1.66
N LEU A 271 19.16 6.72 2.56
CA LEU A 271 19.64 6.95 3.92
C LEU A 271 19.71 5.67 4.77
N ASP A 272 18.75 4.76 4.63
CA ASP A 272 18.76 3.48 5.33
C ASP A 272 19.89 2.56 4.84
N SER A 273 20.42 2.78 3.63
CA SER A 273 21.60 2.06 3.14
C SER A 273 22.89 2.47 3.85
N LEU A 274 22.89 3.64 4.50
CA LEU A 274 24.01 4.14 5.29
C LEU A 274 23.96 3.53 6.71
N SER A 275 24.82 2.56 7.00
CA SER A 275 24.84 1.87 8.30
C SER A 275 25.16 2.77 9.51
N HIS A 276 25.68 3.97 9.28
CA HIS A 276 26.17 4.89 10.31
C HIS A 276 25.18 6.02 10.64
N PHE A 277 24.12 6.14 9.86
CA PHE A 277 23.10 7.16 10.06
C PHE A 277 21.73 6.54 10.20
N HIS A 278 20.95 7.05 11.12
CA HIS A 278 19.54 6.68 11.24
C HIS A 278 18.67 7.91 10.97
N ALA A 279 17.72 7.77 10.06
CA ALA A 279 16.81 8.83 9.67
C ALA A 279 15.47 8.72 10.38
N ALA A 280 14.93 9.85 10.84
CA ALA A 280 13.57 9.96 11.34
C ALA A 280 12.91 11.24 10.83
N VAL A 281 11.69 11.13 10.33
CA VAL A 281 10.92 12.26 9.85
C VAL A 281 10.05 12.79 10.98
N LYS A 282 10.11 14.11 11.23
CA LYS A 282 9.18 14.79 12.11
C LYS A 282 7.99 15.33 11.34
N THR A 283 6.82 15.08 11.89
CA THR A 283 5.53 15.47 11.34
C THR A 283 4.89 16.59 12.18
N GLU A 284 3.84 17.21 11.67
CA GLU A 284 3.10 18.27 12.38
C GLU A 284 2.37 17.75 13.64
N THR A 285 2.12 16.45 13.72
CA THR A 285 1.29 15.79 14.73
C THR A 285 2.13 15.03 15.79
N ALA A 286 3.42 15.29 15.88
CA ALA A 286 4.32 14.65 16.84
C ALA A 286 4.55 15.53 18.07
#